data_c2078fea22a2121b1565c609177cb755
#
_entry.id   c2078fea22a2121b1565c609177cb755
#
_cell.length_a   1.000
_cell.length_b   1.000
_cell.length_c   1.000
_cell.angle_alpha   90.00
_cell.angle_beta   90.00
_cell.angle_gamma   90.00
#
_symmetry.space_group_name_H-M   'P 1'
#
loop_
_entity.id
_entity.type
_entity.pdbx_description
1 polymer ?
#
loop_
_entity_poly.entity_id
_entity_poly.type
_entity_poly.pdbx_seq_one_letter_code
_entity_poly.pdbx_strand_id
1 'polypeptide(L)'
;MKKIMAMLLAAIMTMAMAVTAFAADTTGKLTVNVKSGQTLTGQTIYLYKLFDVTESGSGATKNYAYTINTATGYKEAIKSALGSSTITDTSTDADYADEVAKLGKNDSAEVQTFANAFTTYALKNNVTATTNSGKITGEGKTSYDFSNLAYGYYLVYVTGGKQIQASLVTVDSDAATVNLKSEAPSIEKKADKTSVEIGNVVTYTVTGSIPDTTGYDQYTYKINDTLSDGLDFVNDVNGTALAEDATTVKVAVAFKDTDVTDASTAPTTATLDTANHRKMTLDLSSWVRANQKNKGKEFTVTYYAKVNDKAVVTEKNSAKLEYGNDPDNTTVTNTK
;
A
#
# COMPACT_ATOMS: atom_id res chain seq x y z
N MET A 1 -30.37 13.79 4.99
CA MET A 1 -29.65 13.60 3.73
C MET A 1 -28.75 12.34 3.74
N LYS A 2 -29.24 11.20 4.29
CA LYS A 2 -28.49 9.91 4.36
C LYS A 2 -29.17 8.79 3.57
N LYS A 3 -30.11 9.09 2.67
CA LYS A 3 -30.93 8.07 1.95
C LYS A 3 -30.76 8.07 0.44
N ILE A 4 -29.90 8.92 -0.14
CA ILE A 4 -29.77 9.05 -1.61
C ILE A 4 -28.69 8.15 -2.19
N MET A 5 -27.68 7.75 -1.40
CA MET A 5 -26.59 6.88 -1.91
C MET A 5 -26.91 5.38 -2.01
N ALA A 6 -28.02 4.92 -1.46
CA ALA A 6 -28.41 3.52 -1.47
C ALA A 6 -29.39 3.17 -2.62
N MET A 7 -29.85 4.15 -3.39
CA MET A 7 -30.84 3.94 -4.47
C MET A 7 -30.23 3.93 -5.88
N LEU A 8 -28.94 4.22 -6.03
CA LEU A 8 -28.32 4.30 -7.37
C LEU A 8 -27.95 2.93 -7.96
N LEU A 9 -27.98 1.87 -7.18
CA LEU A 9 -27.67 0.51 -7.67
C LEU A 9 -28.90 -0.37 -7.93
N ALA A 10 -30.12 0.08 -7.62
CA ALA A 10 -31.31 -0.76 -7.70
C ALA A 10 -32.20 -0.49 -8.93
N ALA A 11 -31.79 0.34 -9.88
CA ALA A 11 -32.56 0.67 -11.06
C ALA A 11 -31.87 0.24 -12.37
N ILE A 12 -31.35 -0.99 -12.42
CA ILE A 12 -30.94 -1.60 -13.66
C ILE A 12 -32.11 -2.50 -14.10
N MET A 13 -33.02 -1.96 -14.85
CA MET A 13 -33.91 -2.78 -15.71
C MET A 13 -34.32 -2.06 -16.97
N THR A 14 -33.90 -2.69 -18.05
CA THR A 14 -34.56 -2.84 -19.35
C THR A 14 -34.87 -1.58 -20.14
N MET A 15 -34.20 -1.38 -21.25
CA MET A 15 -34.72 -1.57 -22.61
C MET A 15 -33.62 -1.21 -23.61
N ALA A 16 -33.25 -2.19 -24.42
CA ALA A 16 -32.58 -1.95 -25.67
C ALA A 16 -33.55 -1.17 -26.60
N MET A 17 -33.53 0.14 -26.48
CA MET A 17 -34.01 1.01 -27.54
C MET A 17 -32.80 1.76 -28.04
N ALA A 18 -32.55 1.66 -29.35
CA ALA A 18 -31.60 2.49 -30.05
C ALA A 18 -31.98 3.96 -29.88
N VAL A 19 -31.50 4.55 -28.80
CA VAL A 19 -31.49 6.00 -28.62
C VAL A 19 -30.12 6.44 -29.12
N THR A 20 -30.12 7.25 -30.16
CA THR A 20 -28.96 8.05 -30.51
C THR A 20 -28.63 8.92 -29.30
N ALA A 21 -27.79 8.39 -28.42
CA ALA A 21 -27.26 9.14 -27.30
C ALA A 21 -26.36 10.24 -27.87
N PHE A 22 -26.80 11.47 -27.79
CA PHE A 22 -25.87 12.59 -27.82
C PHE A 22 -25.06 12.48 -26.54
N ALA A 23 -23.88 11.89 -26.64
CA ALA A 23 -22.90 11.98 -25.57
C ALA A 23 -22.54 13.47 -25.42
N ALA A 24 -23.12 14.14 -24.46
CA ALA A 24 -22.44 15.29 -23.89
C ALA A 24 -21.18 14.70 -23.27
N ASP A 25 -20.01 15.25 -23.65
CA ASP A 25 -18.74 14.96 -22.98
C ASP A 25 -18.85 15.46 -21.53
N THR A 26 -19.49 14.64 -20.70
CA THR A 26 -19.65 14.94 -19.29
C THR A 26 -18.38 14.48 -18.61
N THR A 27 -17.62 15.46 -18.13
CA THR A 27 -16.40 15.25 -17.37
C THR A 27 -16.63 15.68 -15.94
N GLY A 28 -15.96 15.04 -15.01
CA GLY A 28 -16.00 15.33 -13.62
C GLY A 28 -14.61 15.42 -13.00
N LYS A 29 -14.58 15.61 -11.70
CA LYS A 29 -13.38 15.69 -10.87
C LYS A 29 -13.38 14.57 -9.84
N LEU A 30 -12.22 13.96 -9.62
CA LEU A 30 -11.97 13.01 -8.54
C LEU A 30 -10.87 13.52 -7.63
N THR A 31 -11.16 13.65 -6.34
CA THR A 31 -10.18 13.94 -5.31
C THR A 31 -9.81 12.65 -4.56
N VAL A 32 -8.52 12.34 -4.52
CA VAL A 32 -7.97 11.22 -3.75
C VAL A 32 -7.26 11.77 -2.52
N ASN A 33 -7.71 11.39 -1.33
CA ASN A 33 -7.16 11.81 -0.06
C ASN A 33 -6.48 10.65 0.67
N VAL A 34 -5.42 10.94 1.41
CA VAL A 34 -4.83 9.99 2.37
C VAL A 34 -5.39 10.20 3.77
N LYS A 35 -5.25 9.17 4.62
CA LYS A 35 -5.55 9.27 6.05
C LYS A 35 -4.66 10.33 6.71
N SER A 36 -5.17 10.97 7.76
CA SER A 36 -4.40 11.94 8.57
C SER A 36 -3.05 11.35 9.02
N GLY A 37 -1.98 12.11 8.86
CA GLY A 37 -0.62 11.70 9.16
C GLY A 37 0.08 10.90 8.04
N GLN A 38 -0.57 10.70 6.88
CA GLN A 38 -0.03 10.06 5.70
C GLN A 38 0.24 11.08 4.59
N THR A 39 1.04 10.71 3.60
CA THR A 39 1.34 11.55 2.44
C THR A 39 1.29 10.75 1.14
N LEU A 40 0.91 11.41 0.06
CA LEU A 40 1.00 10.89 -1.32
C LEU A 40 2.36 11.19 -1.96
N THR A 41 3.22 11.92 -1.27
CA THR A 41 4.54 12.31 -1.80
C THR A 41 5.35 11.06 -2.17
N GLY A 42 5.92 11.04 -3.36
CA GLY A 42 6.67 9.91 -3.91
C GLY A 42 5.80 8.79 -4.50
N GLN A 43 4.49 8.82 -4.30
CA GLN A 43 3.55 7.81 -4.81
C GLN A 43 3.01 8.20 -6.20
N THR A 44 2.43 7.20 -6.87
CA THR A 44 1.66 7.40 -8.12
C THR A 44 0.27 6.84 -7.92
N ILE A 45 -0.74 7.58 -8.36
CA ILE A 45 -2.14 7.15 -8.38
C ILE A 45 -2.47 6.73 -9.81
N TYR A 46 -2.94 5.50 -9.98
CA TYR A 46 -3.44 4.96 -11.23
C TYR A 46 -4.97 4.88 -11.19
N LEU A 47 -5.62 5.33 -12.25
CA LEU A 47 -7.05 5.22 -12.44
C LEU A 47 -7.33 4.23 -13.58
N TYR A 48 -8.14 3.22 -13.27
CA TYR A 48 -8.67 2.29 -14.25
C TYR A 48 -10.19 2.53 -14.35
N LYS A 49 -10.65 3.12 -15.47
CA LYS A 49 -12.08 3.26 -15.72
C LYS A 49 -12.64 1.90 -16.15
N LEU A 50 -13.30 1.20 -15.23
CA LEU A 50 -13.81 -0.15 -15.45
C LEU A 50 -15.00 -0.14 -16.41
N PHE A 51 -15.88 0.85 -16.20
CA PHE A 51 -17.09 1.02 -17.01
C PHE A 51 -17.25 2.47 -17.45
N ASP A 52 -17.63 2.64 -18.70
CA ASP A 52 -18.21 3.87 -19.20
C ASP A 52 -19.65 3.99 -18.71
N VAL A 53 -20.08 5.20 -18.40
CA VAL A 53 -21.45 5.49 -17.97
C VAL A 53 -22.13 6.35 -19.03
N THR A 54 -23.23 5.87 -19.55
CA THR A 54 -24.12 6.65 -20.40
C THR A 54 -25.37 7.01 -19.60
N GLU A 55 -25.68 8.30 -19.56
CA GLU A 55 -26.86 8.83 -18.88
C GLU A 55 -27.96 9.12 -19.90
N SER A 56 -29.20 8.75 -19.57
CA SER A 56 -30.38 9.12 -20.33
C SER A 56 -31.50 9.59 -19.39
N GLY A 57 -32.32 10.53 -19.85
CA GLY A 57 -33.35 11.17 -19.03
C GLY A 57 -32.84 12.41 -18.30
N SER A 58 -33.69 12.98 -17.44
CA SER A 58 -33.37 14.19 -16.67
C SER A 58 -34.01 14.18 -15.28
N GLY A 59 -33.43 14.90 -14.32
CA GLY A 59 -33.93 15.02 -12.97
C GLY A 59 -34.05 13.66 -12.26
N ALA A 60 -35.22 13.38 -11.70
CA ALA A 60 -35.50 12.12 -10.97
C ALA A 60 -35.68 10.88 -11.86
N THR A 61 -35.70 11.05 -13.19
CA THR A 61 -35.89 9.97 -14.18
C THR A 61 -34.58 9.65 -14.93
N LYS A 62 -33.44 9.97 -14.37
CA LYS A 62 -32.15 9.60 -14.93
C LYS A 62 -31.97 8.08 -14.91
N ASN A 63 -31.59 7.54 -16.06
CA ASN A 63 -31.18 6.15 -16.21
C ASN A 63 -29.73 6.09 -16.62
N TYR A 64 -29.01 5.13 -16.08
CA TYR A 64 -27.61 4.91 -16.38
C TYR A 64 -27.42 3.54 -17.03
N ALA A 65 -26.62 3.50 -18.08
CA ALA A 65 -26.13 2.26 -18.68
C ALA A 65 -24.61 2.18 -18.51
N TYR A 66 -24.14 1.01 -18.17
CA TYR A 66 -22.73 0.75 -17.95
C TYR A 66 -22.19 -0.15 -19.07
N THR A 67 -21.09 0.27 -19.69
CA THR A 67 -20.41 -0.49 -20.74
C THR A 67 -18.97 -0.72 -20.29
N ILE A 68 -18.47 -1.96 -20.39
CA ILE A 68 -17.08 -2.26 -20.03
C ILE A 68 -16.15 -1.43 -20.91
N ASN A 69 -15.10 -0.87 -20.30
CA ASN A 69 -14.03 -0.20 -21.04
C ASN A 69 -13.43 -1.16 -22.08
N THR A 70 -13.43 -0.74 -23.34
CA THR A 70 -12.99 -1.56 -24.48
C THR A 70 -11.47 -1.70 -24.59
N ALA A 71 -10.68 -1.02 -23.75
CA ALA A 71 -9.24 -1.17 -23.74
C ALA A 71 -8.83 -2.61 -23.38
N THR A 72 -7.73 -3.04 -24.00
CA THR A 72 -7.25 -4.42 -23.86
C THR A 72 -7.01 -4.82 -22.39
N GLY A 73 -7.55 -5.97 -22.02
CA GLY A 73 -7.36 -6.60 -20.71
C GLY A 73 -8.35 -6.18 -19.63
N TYR A 74 -9.20 -5.18 -19.86
CA TYR A 74 -10.16 -4.73 -18.83
C TYR A 74 -11.23 -5.77 -18.55
N LYS A 75 -11.85 -6.34 -19.58
CA LYS A 75 -12.88 -7.37 -19.42
C LYS A 75 -12.36 -8.60 -18.70
N GLU A 76 -11.18 -9.07 -19.09
CA GLU A 76 -10.49 -10.20 -18.48
C GLU A 76 -10.11 -9.92 -17.01
N ALA A 77 -9.64 -8.70 -16.74
CA ALA A 77 -9.31 -8.28 -15.38
C ALA A 77 -10.55 -8.23 -14.47
N ILE A 78 -11.67 -7.68 -14.95
CA ILE A 78 -12.93 -7.65 -14.21
C ILE A 78 -13.43 -9.09 -13.98
N LYS A 79 -13.44 -9.94 -15.03
CA LYS A 79 -13.83 -11.35 -14.93
C LYS A 79 -13.00 -12.09 -13.87
N SER A 80 -11.67 -11.94 -13.94
CA SER A 80 -10.75 -12.56 -12.99
C SER A 80 -10.97 -12.07 -11.56
N ALA A 81 -11.25 -10.78 -11.38
CA ALA A 81 -11.45 -10.18 -10.07
C ALA A 81 -12.79 -10.57 -9.42
N LEU A 82 -13.83 -10.72 -10.23
CA LEU A 82 -15.13 -11.20 -9.74
C LEU A 82 -15.04 -12.64 -9.24
N GLY A 83 -14.24 -13.50 -9.89
CA GLY A 83 -14.15 -14.93 -9.53
C GLY A 83 -15.50 -15.66 -9.55
N SER A 84 -16.51 -15.03 -10.15
CA SER A 84 -17.89 -15.51 -10.13
C SER A 84 -18.10 -16.56 -11.22
N SER A 85 -18.74 -17.66 -10.86
CA SER A 85 -19.18 -18.69 -11.82
C SER A 85 -20.37 -18.24 -12.69
N THR A 86 -21.00 -17.11 -12.37
CA THR A 86 -22.12 -16.56 -13.14
C THR A 86 -21.66 -15.80 -14.38
N ILE A 87 -20.41 -15.31 -14.39
CA ILE A 87 -19.81 -14.62 -15.53
C ILE A 87 -19.16 -15.64 -16.48
N THR A 88 -19.72 -15.73 -17.68
CA THR A 88 -19.27 -16.61 -18.76
C THR A 88 -18.75 -15.80 -19.95
N ASP A 89 -18.27 -16.47 -21.00
CA ASP A 89 -17.80 -15.78 -22.21
C ASP A 89 -18.94 -15.15 -23.01
N THR A 90 -20.19 -15.54 -22.75
CA THR A 90 -21.41 -14.99 -23.36
C THR A 90 -22.08 -13.90 -22.53
N SER A 91 -21.54 -13.59 -21.34
CA SER A 91 -22.08 -12.54 -20.47
C SER A 91 -21.94 -11.16 -21.12
N THR A 92 -23.00 -10.37 -20.99
CA THR A 92 -23.07 -8.99 -21.48
C THR A 92 -22.39 -8.02 -20.52
N ASP A 93 -22.13 -6.81 -20.96
CA ASP A 93 -21.58 -5.75 -20.09
C ASP A 93 -22.49 -5.45 -18.89
N ALA A 94 -23.82 -5.56 -19.09
CA ALA A 94 -24.79 -5.43 -18.01
C ALA A 94 -24.63 -6.54 -16.96
N ASP A 95 -24.37 -7.78 -17.36
CA ASP A 95 -24.13 -8.88 -16.42
C ASP A 95 -22.89 -8.62 -15.56
N TYR A 96 -21.83 -8.10 -16.16
CA TYR A 96 -20.61 -7.70 -15.42
C TYR A 96 -20.88 -6.54 -14.46
N ALA A 97 -21.64 -5.51 -14.91
CA ALA A 97 -21.98 -4.37 -14.06
C ALA A 97 -22.85 -4.82 -12.87
N ASP A 98 -23.81 -5.72 -13.09
CA ASP A 98 -24.65 -6.28 -12.04
C ASP A 98 -23.84 -7.08 -11.01
N GLU A 99 -22.88 -7.89 -11.45
CA GLU A 99 -22.01 -8.64 -10.53
C GLU A 99 -21.11 -7.71 -9.71
N VAL A 100 -20.54 -6.66 -10.32
CA VAL A 100 -19.77 -5.65 -9.59
C VAL A 100 -20.67 -4.88 -8.61
N ALA A 101 -21.90 -4.58 -9.00
CA ALA A 101 -22.90 -3.94 -8.15
C ALA A 101 -23.25 -4.75 -6.89
N LYS A 102 -23.30 -6.08 -7.00
CA LYS A 102 -23.57 -6.99 -5.88
C LYS A 102 -22.48 -7.01 -4.81
N LEU A 103 -21.28 -6.53 -5.12
CA LEU A 103 -20.19 -6.40 -4.14
C LEU A 103 -20.53 -5.42 -3.00
N GLY A 104 -21.51 -4.53 -3.23
CA GLY A 104 -22.03 -3.64 -2.21
C GLY A 104 -21.36 -2.26 -2.19
N LYS A 105 -21.20 -1.69 -0.98
CA LYS A 105 -20.67 -0.34 -0.83
C LYS A 105 -19.14 -0.32 -1.05
N ASN A 106 -18.64 0.83 -1.50
CA ASN A 106 -17.20 1.04 -1.80
C ASN A 106 -16.23 0.71 -0.66
N ASP A 107 -16.72 0.57 0.57
CA ASP A 107 -15.92 0.24 1.76
C ASP A 107 -16.16 -1.18 2.29
N SER A 108 -16.92 -2.01 1.57
CA SER A 108 -17.14 -3.41 1.94
C SER A 108 -15.88 -4.26 1.73
N ALA A 109 -15.82 -5.40 2.41
CA ALA A 109 -14.72 -6.35 2.26
C ALA A 109 -14.70 -6.98 0.86
N GLU A 110 -15.87 -7.17 0.27
CA GLU A 110 -16.05 -7.73 -1.08
C GLU A 110 -15.51 -6.77 -2.14
N VAL A 111 -15.82 -5.46 -2.03
CA VAL A 111 -15.29 -4.42 -2.92
C VAL A 111 -13.76 -4.34 -2.77
N GLN A 112 -13.23 -4.40 -1.55
CA GLN A 112 -11.79 -4.38 -1.34
C GLN A 112 -11.11 -5.62 -1.95
N THR A 113 -11.73 -6.80 -1.81
CA THR A 113 -11.23 -8.05 -2.40
C THR A 113 -11.20 -7.96 -3.92
N PHE A 114 -12.29 -7.49 -4.53
CA PHE A 114 -12.36 -7.25 -5.98
C PHE A 114 -11.29 -6.26 -6.44
N ALA A 115 -11.17 -5.11 -5.78
CA ALA A 115 -10.21 -4.07 -6.14
C ALA A 115 -8.76 -4.58 -6.07
N ASN A 116 -8.43 -5.36 -5.05
CA ASN A 116 -7.11 -5.98 -4.90
C ASN A 116 -6.86 -7.04 -6.00
N ALA A 117 -7.85 -7.88 -6.31
CA ALA A 117 -7.75 -8.91 -7.34
C ALA A 117 -7.60 -8.30 -8.74
N PHE A 118 -8.41 -7.28 -9.06
CA PHE A 118 -8.29 -6.53 -10.32
C PHE A 118 -6.89 -5.91 -10.44
N THR A 119 -6.43 -5.19 -9.42
CA THR A 119 -5.12 -4.55 -9.42
C THR A 119 -4.00 -5.56 -9.63
N THR A 120 -4.07 -6.69 -8.90
CA THR A 120 -3.08 -7.77 -9.04
C THR A 120 -3.06 -8.33 -10.46
N TYR A 121 -4.22 -8.56 -11.06
CA TYR A 121 -4.33 -9.04 -12.45
C TYR A 121 -3.78 -7.98 -13.42
N ALA A 122 -4.19 -6.73 -13.26
CA ALA A 122 -3.80 -5.64 -14.14
C ALA A 122 -2.29 -5.43 -14.16
N LEU A 123 -1.64 -5.41 -13.00
CA LEU A 123 -0.19 -5.28 -12.89
C LEU A 123 0.54 -6.49 -13.49
N LYS A 124 0.08 -7.71 -13.21
CA LYS A 124 0.68 -8.94 -13.74
C LYS A 124 0.60 -9.04 -15.27
N ASN A 125 -0.49 -8.56 -15.87
CA ASN A 125 -0.76 -8.68 -17.29
C ASN A 125 -0.53 -7.37 -18.06
N ASN A 126 0.08 -6.35 -17.41
CA ASN A 126 0.38 -5.04 -18.00
C ASN A 126 -0.86 -4.35 -18.59
N VAL A 127 -2.02 -4.45 -17.92
CA VAL A 127 -3.22 -3.71 -18.31
C VAL A 127 -2.97 -2.23 -18.08
N THR A 128 -3.06 -1.45 -19.15
CA THR A 128 -2.78 -0.01 -19.09
C THR A 128 -3.87 0.74 -18.33
N ALA A 129 -3.49 1.54 -17.33
CA ALA A 129 -4.41 2.42 -16.64
C ALA A 129 -5.00 3.47 -17.59
N THR A 130 -6.24 3.89 -17.37
CA THR A 130 -6.89 4.95 -18.15
C THR A 130 -6.15 6.26 -18.03
N THR A 131 -5.66 6.58 -16.83
CA THR A 131 -4.79 7.73 -16.56
C THR A 131 -4.04 7.53 -15.24
N ASN A 132 -3.06 8.37 -14.97
CA ASN A 132 -2.32 8.37 -13.71
C ASN A 132 -1.85 9.77 -13.33
N SER A 133 -1.44 9.95 -12.07
CA SER A 133 -0.94 11.24 -11.56
C SER A 133 0.51 11.55 -11.95
N GLY A 134 1.24 10.60 -12.54
CA GLY A 134 2.69 10.65 -12.45
C GLY A 134 3.16 10.52 -10.99
N LYS A 135 4.47 10.57 -10.77
CA LYS A 135 5.04 10.61 -9.42
C LYS A 135 4.66 11.93 -8.75
N ILE A 136 3.95 11.87 -7.62
CA ILE A 136 3.54 13.06 -6.88
C ILE A 136 4.76 13.63 -6.15
N THR A 137 5.10 14.88 -6.49
CA THR A 137 6.22 15.63 -5.92
C THR A 137 5.73 16.69 -4.94
N GLY A 138 6.63 17.20 -4.11
CA GLY A 138 6.34 18.19 -3.07
C GLY A 138 6.03 17.53 -1.72
N GLU A 139 6.52 18.17 -0.66
CA GLU A 139 6.41 17.67 0.70
C GLU A 139 4.96 17.69 1.22
N GLY A 140 4.59 16.68 2.00
CA GLY A 140 3.34 16.66 2.76
C GLY A 140 2.05 16.65 1.94
N LYS A 141 2.07 16.19 0.68
CA LYS A 141 0.85 16.11 -0.14
C LYS A 141 -0.14 15.11 0.45
N THR A 142 -1.27 15.60 0.92
CA THR A 142 -2.33 14.79 1.54
C THR A 142 -3.49 14.50 0.61
N SER A 143 -3.54 15.15 -0.56
CA SER A 143 -4.57 14.94 -1.58
C SER A 143 -4.02 15.15 -2.98
N TYR A 144 -4.72 14.57 -3.96
CA TYR A 144 -4.48 14.76 -5.39
C TYR A 144 -5.80 14.83 -6.15
N ASP A 145 -5.89 15.80 -7.08
CA ASP A 145 -7.08 16.05 -7.89
C ASP A 145 -6.86 15.63 -9.34
N PHE A 146 -7.73 14.77 -9.83
CA PHE A 146 -7.89 14.50 -11.25
C PHE A 146 -9.05 15.33 -11.80
N SER A 147 -8.80 16.16 -12.78
CA SER A 147 -9.82 16.96 -13.47
C SER A 147 -10.13 16.40 -14.86
N ASN A 148 -11.29 16.76 -15.40
CA ASN A 148 -11.73 16.38 -16.75
C ASN A 148 -11.79 14.85 -16.97
N LEU A 149 -12.13 14.09 -15.94
CA LEU A 149 -12.37 12.66 -16.08
C LEU A 149 -13.71 12.42 -16.76
N ALA A 150 -13.73 11.60 -17.80
CA ALA A 150 -15.00 11.13 -18.37
C ALA A 150 -15.83 10.42 -17.29
N TYR A 151 -17.14 10.61 -17.29
CA TYR A 151 -18.03 9.91 -16.34
C TYR A 151 -17.86 8.41 -16.47
N GLY A 152 -17.85 7.72 -15.34
CA GLY A 152 -17.61 6.28 -15.30
C GLY A 152 -17.41 5.73 -13.90
N TYR A 153 -17.22 4.42 -13.84
CA TYR A 153 -16.89 3.70 -12.64
C TYR A 153 -15.40 3.35 -12.64
N TYR A 154 -14.69 3.90 -11.68
CA TYR A 154 -13.24 3.85 -11.61
C TYR A 154 -12.74 2.99 -10.46
N LEU A 155 -11.67 2.25 -10.73
CA LEU A 155 -10.78 1.72 -9.71
C LEU A 155 -9.60 2.68 -9.56
N VAL A 156 -9.38 3.10 -8.32
CA VAL A 156 -8.26 3.94 -7.89
C VAL A 156 -7.22 3.04 -7.25
N TYR A 157 -6.02 2.98 -7.77
CA TYR A 157 -4.89 2.25 -7.19
C TYR A 157 -3.77 3.23 -6.86
N VAL A 158 -3.23 3.14 -5.64
CA VAL A 158 -2.12 3.98 -5.17
C VAL A 158 -0.94 3.11 -4.81
N THR A 159 0.22 3.47 -5.35
CA THR A 159 1.47 2.74 -5.15
C THR A 159 2.05 2.94 -3.74
N GLY A 160 2.87 2.00 -3.26
CA GLY A 160 3.72 2.19 -2.07
C GLY A 160 3.01 2.08 -0.73
N GLY A 161 1.79 1.56 -0.67
CA GLY A 161 1.12 1.28 0.60
C GLY A 161 1.67 0.05 1.32
N LYS A 162 1.32 -0.10 2.59
CA LYS A 162 1.60 -1.32 3.40
C LYS A 162 1.02 -2.59 2.76
N GLN A 163 -0.06 -2.44 2.00
CA GLN A 163 -0.72 -3.46 1.18
C GLN A 163 -1.36 -2.78 -0.03
N ILE A 164 -1.89 -3.54 -0.99
CA ILE A 164 -2.56 -2.94 -2.15
C ILE A 164 -3.63 -1.96 -1.70
N GLN A 165 -3.48 -0.69 -2.11
CA GLN A 165 -4.45 0.38 -1.89
C GLN A 165 -5.27 0.57 -3.14
N ALA A 166 -6.39 -0.12 -3.22
CA ALA A 166 -7.33 0.08 -4.31
C ALA A 166 -8.73 0.36 -3.76
N SER A 167 -9.46 1.21 -4.43
CA SER A 167 -10.84 1.59 -4.10
C SER A 167 -11.65 1.78 -5.36
N LEU A 168 -12.95 1.59 -5.26
CA LEU A 168 -13.89 1.85 -6.34
C LEU A 168 -14.62 3.17 -6.10
N VAL A 169 -14.89 3.91 -7.16
CA VAL A 169 -15.60 5.19 -7.10
C VAL A 169 -16.35 5.48 -8.40
N THR A 170 -17.55 6.02 -8.27
CA THR A 170 -18.27 6.60 -9.41
C THR A 170 -17.84 8.05 -9.60
N VAL A 171 -17.47 8.42 -10.82
CA VAL A 171 -17.25 9.81 -11.22
C VAL A 171 -18.43 10.18 -12.11
N ASP A 172 -19.35 10.99 -11.58
CA ASP A 172 -20.57 11.49 -12.21
C ASP A 172 -20.79 12.99 -11.99
N SER A 173 -19.80 13.65 -11.36
CA SER A 173 -19.82 15.06 -10.99
C SER A 173 -18.41 15.53 -10.63
N ASP A 174 -18.28 16.82 -10.27
CA ASP A 174 -17.02 17.40 -9.77
C ASP A 174 -16.77 17.14 -8.27
N ALA A 175 -17.53 16.25 -7.64
CA ALA A 175 -17.49 16.00 -6.20
C ALA A 175 -17.09 14.56 -5.82
N ALA A 176 -16.62 13.75 -6.77
CA ALA A 176 -16.17 12.39 -6.48
C ALA A 176 -14.92 12.41 -5.56
N THR A 177 -14.94 11.59 -4.52
CA THR A 177 -13.86 11.54 -3.53
C THR A 177 -13.56 10.12 -3.12
N VAL A 178 -12.27 9.79 -3.04
CA VAL A 178 -11.74 8.57 -2.43
C VAL A 178 -10.90 8.94 -1.23
N ASN A 179 -11.23 8.37 -0.07
CA ASN A 179 -10.42 8.46 1.13
C ASN A 179 -9.70 7.12 1.33
N LEU A 180 -8.39 7.12 1.16
CA LEU A 180 -7.57 5.93 1.31
C LEU A 180 -7.51 5.51 2.77
N LYS A 181 -7.64 4.21 3.02
CA LYS A 181 -7.67 3.63 4.37
C LYS A 181 -6.34 2.99 4.76
N SER A 182 -5.50 2.62 3.80
CA SER A 182 -4.28 1.90 4.10
C SER A 182 -3.21 2.82 4.67
N GLU A 183 -2.33 2.23 5.46
CA GLU A 183 -1.22 2.92 6.11
C GLU A 183 0.04 2.81 5.26
N ALA A 184 0.90 3.83 5.33
CA ALA A 184 2.26 3.72 4.82
C ALA A 184 3.04 2.69 5.65
N PRO A 185 4.10 2.07 5.08
CA PRO A 185 5.02 1.26 5.85
C PRO A 185 5.52 2.00 7.10
N SER A 186 5.55 1.29 8.21
CA SER A 186 6.02 1.82 9.49
C SER A 186 6.68 0.73 10.30
N ILE A 187 7.50 1.12 11.26
CA ILE A 187 8.11 0.21 12.22
C ILE A 187 7.80 0.66 13.66
N GLU A 188 7.70 -0.31 14.56
CA GLU A 188 7.65 -0.11 16.00
C GLU A 188 8.90 -0.70 16.63
N LYS A 189 9.47 -0.03 17.64
CA LYS A 189 10.66 -0.51 18.35
C LYS A 189 10.40 -0.62 19.83
N LYS A 190 10.85 -1.73 20.43
CA LYS A 190 10.77 -2.00 21.87
C LYS A 190 12.10 -2.49 22.39
N ALA A 191 12.42 -2.10 23.63
CA ALA A 191 13.47 -2.69 24.44
C ALA A 191 12.84 -3.69 25.44
N ASP A 192 13.55 -4.74 25.78
CA ASP A 192 13.10 -5.74 26.78
C ASP A 192 13.22 -5.21 28.22
N LYS A 193 13.95 -4.13 28.43
CA LYS A 193 14.23 -3.54 29.76
C LYS A 193 13.96 -2.05 29.76
N THR A 194 13.41 -1.54 30.84
CA THR A 194 13.16 -0.11 31.10
C THR A 194 14.21 0.51 32.04
N SER A 195 14.93 -0.33 32.79
CA SER A 195 16.03 0.06 33.69
C SER A 195 17.19 -0.89 33.52
N VAL A 196 18.38 -0.37 33.43
CA VAL A 196 19.61 -1.14 33.18
C VAL A 196 20.79 -0.56 33.96
N GLU A 197 21.79 -1.40 34.24
CA GLU A 197 23.07 -1.04 34.83
C GLU A 197 24.19 -1.21 33.80
N ILE A 198 25.34 -0.58 34.05
CA ILE A 198 26.56 -0.76 33.24
C ILE A 198 26.87 -2.27 33.18
N GLY A 199 27.15 -2.74 31.97
CA GLY A 199 27.38 -4.15 31.67
C GLY A 199 26.17 -4.98 31.33
N ASN A 200 24.94 -4.49 31.58
CA ASN A 200 23.72 -5.18 31.15
C ASN A 200 23.59 -5.20 29.63
N VAL A 201 22.99 -6.25 29.12
CA VAL A 201 22.59 -6.36 27.70
C VAL A 201 21.11 -6.09 27.57
N VAL A 202 20.75 -5.23 26.61
CA VAL A 202 19.39 -4.88 26.25
C VAL A 202 19.07 -5.54 24.91
N THR A 203 17.91 -6.24 24.86
CA THR A 203 17.35 -6.80 23.63
C THR A 203 16.43 -5.77 23.00
N TYR A 204 16.73 -5.39 21.76
CA TYR A 204 15.84 -4.54 20.96
C TYR A 204 15.07 -5.39 19.95
N THR A 205 13.77 -5.14 19.86
CA THR A 205 12.89 -5.76 18.88
C THR A 205 12.24 -4.66 18.04
N VAL A 206 12.50 -4.67 16.74
CA VAL A 206 11.81 -3.81 15.77
C VAL A 206 10.77 -4.66 15.05
N THR A 207 9.51 -4.25 15.09
CA THR A 207 8.41 -4.88 14.36
C THR A 207 8.11 -4.08 13.10
N GLY A 208 8.11 -4.72 11.96
CA GLY A 208 7.70 -4.20 10.67
C GLY A 208 6.68 -5.11 9.99
N SER A 209 6.30 -4.78 8.78
CA SER A 209 5.46 -5.65 7.94
C SER A 209 5.93 -5.63 6.50
N ILE A 210 5.65 -6.73 5.77
CA ILE A 210 5.96 -6.82 4.34
C ILE A 210 5.09 -5.81 3.59
N PRO A 211 5.67 -4.75 2.96
CA PRO A 211 4.93 -3.80 2.17
C PRO A 211 4.48 -4.41 0.85
N ASP A 212 3.46 -3.82 0.21
CA ASP A 212 3.11 -4.17 -1.17
C ASP A 212 4.09 -3.51 -2.13
N THR A 213 4.88 -4.33 -2.81
CA THR A 213 5.80 -3.90 -3.86
C THR A 213 5.35 -4.33 -5.25
N THR A 214 4.09 -4.73 -5.41
CA THR A 214 3.54 -5.18 -6.69
C THR A 214 3.66 -4.08 -7.75
N GLY A 215 4.21 -4.43 -8.91
CA GLY A 215 4.40 -3.48 -10.02
C GLY A 215 5.63 -2.57 -9.91
N TYR A 216 6.47 -2.74 -8.89
CA TYR A 216 7.73 -2.02 -8.81
C TYR A 216 8.91 -2.88 -9.27
N ASP A 217 9.78 -2.33 -10.11
CA ASP A 217 11.03 -2.96 -10.52
C ASP A 217 12.05 -3.01 -9.38
N GLN A 218 11.98 -2.04 -8.49
CA GLN A 218 12.84 -1.92 -7.32
C GLN A 218 12.06 -1.34 -6.13
N TYR A 219 12.50 -1.65 -4.92
CA TYR A 219 11.90 -1.14 -3.70
C TYR A 219 12.93 -1.11 -2.59
N THR A 220 13.12 0.03 -1.96
CA THR A 220 13.98 0.21 -0.80
C THR A 220 13.18 -0.05 0.47
N TYR A 221 13.75 -0.86 1.37
CA TYR A 221 13.23 -1.07 2.72
C TYR A 221 14.41 -1.28 3.67
N LYS A 222 14.81 -0.24 4.36
CA LYS A 222 15.97 -0.26 5.25
C LYS A 222 15.59 0.21 6.65
N ILE A 223 16.11 -0.48 7.65
CA ILE A 223 16.01 -0.07 9.06
C ILE A 223 17.35 0.52 9.44
N ASN A 224 17.36 1.81 9.74
CA ASN A 224 18.54 2.56 10.21
C ASN A 224 18.40 2.76 11.71
N ASP A 225 19.36 2.28 12.48
CA ASP A 225 19.34 2.35 13.94
C ASP A 225 20.56 3.12 14.46
N THR A 226 20.34 3.92 15.52
CA THR A 226 21.39 4.72 16.14
C THR A 226 21.30 4.63 17.66
N LEU A 227 22.33 4.06 18.26
CA LEU A 227 22.53 4.00 19.70
C LEU A 227 23.09 5.33 20.25
N SER A 228 22.70 5.70 21.48
CA SER A 228 23.40 6.74 22.26
C SER A 228 24.78 6.28 22.71
N ASP A 229 25.60 7.21 23.21
CA ASP A 229 27.00 6.97 23.56
C ASP A 229 27.19 5.94 24.69
N GLY A 230 26.20 5.75 25.54
CA GLY A 230 26.21 4.77 26.64
C GLY A 230 25.86 3.34 26.21
N LEU A 231 25.69 3.08 24.91
CA LEU A 231 25.34 1.76 24.38
C LEU A 231 26.29 1.36 23.25
N ASP A 232 26.68 0.09 23.23
CA ASP A 232 27.47 -0.50 22.14
C ASP A 232 26.75 -1.75 21.59
N PHE A 233 26.68 -1.90 20.26
CA PHE A 233 26.14 -3.13 19.67
C PHE A 233 26.97 -4.34 20.07
N VAL A 234 26.27 -5.46 20.31
CA VAL A 234 26.89 -6.77 20.62
C VAL A 234 26.21 -7.87 19.79
N ASN A 235 26.88 -9.02 19.63
CA ASN A 235 26.44 -10.07 18.72
C ASN A 235 25.32 -10.97 19.28
N ASP A 236 25.12 -10.97 20.58
CA ASP A 236 24.14 -11.88 21.23
C ASP A 236 23.68 -11.38 22.61
N VAL A 237 22.73 -12.09 23.18
CA VAL A 237 22.16 -11.83 24.51
C VAL A 237 23.19 -11.96 25.65
N ASN A 238 24.31 -12.62 25.44
CA ASN A 238 25.40 -12.76 26.42
C ASN A 238 26.35 -11.56 26.38
N GLY A 239 26.15 -10.63 25.44
CA GLY A 239 26.99 -9.44 25.30
C GLY A 239 28.34 -9.70 24.63
N THR A 240 28.42 -10.70 23.74
CA THR A 240 29.62 -10.96 22.95
C THR A 240 29.99 -9.72 22.14
N ALA A 241 31.12 -9.10 22.45
CA ALA A 241 31.58 -7.89 21.81
C ALA A 241 31.82 -8.08 20.31
N LEU A 242 31.68 -6.99 19.56
CA LEU A 242 32.11 -6.94 18.17
C LEU A 242 33.64 -6.93 18.11
N ALA A 243 34.22 -7.49 17.03
CA ALA A 243 35.63 -7.28 16.71
C ALA A 243 35.90 -5.78 16.46
N GLU A 244 37.10 -5.32 16.67
CA GLU A 244 37.47 -3.89 16.52
C GLU A 244 37.29 -3.42 15.07
N ASP A 245 37.51 -4.32 14.10
CA ASP A 245 37.36 -4.11 12.66
C ASP A 245 36.00 -4.58 12.13
N ALA A 246 35.03 -4.85 12.99
CA ALA A 246 33.74 -5.34 12.58
C ALA A 246 33.01 -4.33 11.67
N THR A 247 32.57 -4.80 10.51
CA THR A 247 31.76 -4.02 9.57
C THR A 247 30.27 -4.36 9.66
N THR A 248 29.92 -5.37 10.45
CA THR A 248 28.55 -5.85 10.61
C THR A 248 28.25 -6.23 12.06
N VAL A 249 26.96 -6.20 12.41
CA VAL A 249 26.44 -6.74 13.66
C VAL A 249 25.37 -7.81 13.36
N LYS A 250 25.30 -8.84 14.19
CA LYS A 250 24.28 -9.90 14.04
C LYS A 250 22.89 -9.37 14.35
N VAL A 251 21.93 -9.78 13.53
CA VAL A 251 20.50 -9.55 13.70
C VAL A 251 19.75 -10.86 13.45
N ALA A 252 18.56 -11.00 14.03
CA ALA A 252 17.64 -12.08 13.72
C ALA A 252 16.37 -11.48 13.11
N VAL A 253 16.01 -11.90 11.91
CA VAL A 253 14.78 -11.49 11.22
C VAL A 253 13.88 -12.71 11.09
N ALA A 254 12.64 -12.59 11.58
CA ALA A 254 11.66 -13.69 11.53
C ALA A 254 10.24 -13.16 11.38
N PHE A 255 9.38 -13.91 10.68
CA PHE A 255 7.96 -13.63 10.72
C PHE A 255 7.41 -13.85 12.14
N LYS A 256 6.44 -13.01 12.52
CA LYS A 256 5.80 -13.10 13.83
C LYS A 256 4.82 -14.29 13.91
N ASP A 257 4.14 -14.55 12.80
CA ASP A 257 3.26 -15.71 12.66
C ASP A 257 4.08 -16.94 12.25
N THR A 258 3.98 -18.01 13.01
CA THR A 258 4.73 -19.27 12.79
C THR A 258 4.27 -20.09 11.59
N ASP A 259 3.09 -19.80 11.05
CA ASP A 259 2.51 -20.44 9.86
C ASP A 259 2.92 -19.74 8.54
N VAL A 260 3.64 -18.63 8.64
CA VAL A 260 4.16 -17.90 7.47
C VAL A 260 5.47 -18.51 7.01
N THR A 261 5.48 -19.00 5.78
CA THR A 261 6.71 -19.51 5.14
C THR A 261 7.49 -18.36 4.51
N ASP A 262 8.76 -18.23 4.90
CA ASP A 262 9.70 -17.32 4.25
C ASP A 262 9.96 -17.75 2.81
N ALA A 263 9.90 -16.82 1.87
CA ALA A 263 10.13 -17.09 0.45
C ALA A 263 11.62 -17.00 0.06
N SER A 264 12.44 -16.42 0.94
CA SER A 264 13.90 -16.32 0.78
C SER A 264 14.55 -16.20 2.14
N THR A 265 15.84 -16.54 2.23
CA THR A 265 16.60 -16.39 3.49
C THR A 265 16.65 -14.94 3.91
N ALA A 266 16.18 -14.67 5.14
CA ALA A 266 16.27 -13.34 5.75
C ALA A 266 17.74 -12.95 6.03
N PRO A 267 18.11 -11.66 5.96
CA PRO A 267 19.42 -11.20 6.39
C PRO A 267 19.68 -11.51 7.86
N THR A 268 20.89 -11.95 8.17
CA THR A 268 21.36 -12.28 9.54
C THR A 268 22.31 -11.25 10.11
N THR A 269 22.66 -10.23 9.34
CA THR A 269 23.56 -9.14 9.74
C THR A 269 23.07 -7.79 9.23
N ALA A 270 23.33 -6.73 9.99
CA ALA A 270 23.21 -5.33 9.57
C ALA A 270 24.60 -4.73 9.39
N THR A 271 24.74 -3.81 8.44
CA THR A 271 26.00 -3.10 8.17
C THR A 271 26.19 -1.98 9.20
N LEU A 272 27.40 -1.90 9.78
CA LEU A 272 27.79 -0.80 10.66
C LEU A 272 28.34 0.38 9.84
N ASP A 273 28.08 1.59 10.32
CA ASP A 273 28.72 2.79 9.78
C ASP A 273 30.21 2.80 10.16
N THR A 274 31.08 3.02 9.18
CA THR A 274 32.54 2.95 9.37
C THR A 274 33.10 4.07 10.26
N ALA A 275 32.42 5.21 10.31
CA ALA A 275 32.81 6.36 11.13
C ALA A 275 32.18 6.31 12.54
N ASN A 276 31.08 5.59 12.70
CA ASN A 276 30.35 5.48 13.97
C ASN A 276 29.68 4.12 14.11
N HIS A 277 30.36 3.16 14.73
CA HIS A 277 29.86 1.80 14.98
C HIS A 277 28.60 1.75 15.86
N ARG A 278 28.08 2.87 16.38
CA ARG A 278 26.76 2.98 17.03
C ARG A 278 25.62 3.19 16.03
N LYS A 279 25.91 3.22 14.74
CA LYS A 279 24.91 3.26 13.68
C LYS A 279 24.97 1.97 12.88
N MET A 280 23.79 1.39 12.62
CA MET A 280 23.66 0.25 11.72
C MET A 280 22.56 0.49 10.70
N THR A 281 22.73 -0.13 9.54
CA THR A 281 21.71 -0.22 8.48
C THR A 281 21.44 -1.69 8.19
N LEU A 282 20.18 -2.12 8.36
CA LEU A 282 19.69 -3.41 7.93
C LEU A 282 18.91 -3.22 6.63
N ASP A 283 19.45 -3.73 5.52
CA ASP A 283 18.80 -3.68 4.22
C ASP A 283 17.93 -4.92 4.01
N LEU A 284 16.61 -4.73 4.03
CA LEU A 284 15.60 -5.76 3.79
C LEU A 284 14.97 -5.67 2.39
N SER A 285 15.46 -4.80 1.50
CA SER A 285 14.86 -4.50 0.20
C SER A 285 14.60 -5.74 -0.65
N SER A 286 15.60 -6.60 -0.82
CA SER A 286 15.46 -7.84 -1.57
C SER A 286 14.55 -8.86 -0.87
N TRP A 287 14.64 -8.93 0.46
CA TRP A 287 13.85 -9.86 1.25
C TRP A 287 12.34 -9.53 1.21
N VAL A 288 11.96 -8.26 1.39
CA VAL A 288 10.54 -7.85 1.31
C VAL A 288 9.98 -8.06 -0.08
N ARG A 289 10.78 -7.85 -1.13
CA ARG A 289 10.37 -8.12 -2.52
C ARG A 289 10.18 -9.60 -2.81
N ALA A 290 11.01 -10.46 -2.27
CA ALA A 290 10.85 -11.92 -2.40
C ALA A 290 9.61 -12.43 -1.67
N ASN A 291 9.20 -11.76 -0.58
CA ASN A 291 8.10 -12.17 0.30
C ASN A 291 6.73 -11.57 -0.08
N GLN A 292 6.50 -11.21 -1.35
CA GLN A 292 5.24 -10.57 -1.76
C GLN A 292 3.98 -11.41 -1.59
N LYS A 293 4.07 -12.73 -1.48
CA LYS A 293 2.95 -13.59 -1.07
C LYS A 293 2.53 -13.36 0.40
N ASN A 294 3.44 -12.80 1.20
CA ASN A 294 3.27 -12.50 2.62
C ASN A 294 2.97 -10.99 2.88
N LYS A 295 2.46 -10.24 1.88
CA LYS A 295 2.09 -8.83 2.03
C LYS A 295 1.23 -8.59 3.27
N GLY A 296 1.54 -7.55 4.03
CA GLY A 296 0.85 -7.19 5.27
C GLY A 296 1.21 -8.03 6.49
N LYS A 297 1.91 -9.17 6.32
CA LYS A 297 2.36 -9.99 7.44
C LYS A 297 3.47 -9.30 8.22
N GLU A 298 3.39 -9.39 9.56
CA GLU A 298 4.38 -8.80 10.44
C GLU A 298 5.63 -9.67 10.57
N PHE A 299 6.77 -9.00 10.71
CA PHE A 299 8.05 -9.62 11.05
C PHE A 299 8.71 -8.84 12.18
N THR A 300 9.65 -9.49 12.85
CA THR A 300 10.50 -8.89 13.87
C THR A 300 11.96 -8.90 13.46
N VAL A 301 12.69 -7.86 13.85
CA VAL A 301 14.14 -7.79 13.82
C VAL A 301 14.63 -7.69 15.25
N THR A 302 15.43 -8.65 15.69
CA THR A 302 16.02 -8.68 17.04
C THR A 302 17.51 -8.45 16.96
N TYR A 303 18.05 -7.59 17.82
CA TYR A 303 19.47 -7.32 17.99
C TYR A 303 19.75 -6.85 19.43
N TYR A 304 21.03 -6.72 19.76
CA TYR A 304 21.47 -6.53 21.14
C TYR A 304 22.42 -5.35 21.28
N ALA A 305 22.33 -4.64 22.41
CA ALA A 305 23.33 -3.65 22.80
C ALA A 305 23.67 -3.80 24.28
N LYS A 306 24.94 -3.52 24.61
CA LYS A 306 25.46 -3.57 25.98
C LYS A 306 25.63 -2.15 26.51
N VAL A 307 25.24 -1.94 27.77
CA VAL A 307 25.44 -0.67 28.47
C VAL A 307 26.92 -0.53 28.84
N ASN A 308 27.55 0.54 28.38
CA ASN A 308 28.97 0.85 28.63
C ASN A 308 29.16 1.88 29.76
N ASP A 309 30.38 2.26 30.01
CA ASP A 309 30.78 3.18 31.10
C ASP A 309 30.43 4.66 30.85
N LYS A 310 29.95 5.00 29.63
CA LYS A 310 29.47 6.34 29.27
C LYS A 310 27.97 6.51 29.48
N ALA A 311 27.29 5.48 29.98
CA ALA A 311 25.85 5.51 30.18
C ALA A 311 25.43 6.61 31.17
N VAL A 312 24.40 7.35 30.79
CA VAL A 312 23.77 8.40 31.59
C VAL A 312 22.39 7.97 32.03
N VAL A 313 21.72 8.75 32.89
CA VAL A 313 20.42 8.42 33.47
C VAL A 313 19.35 8.01 32.43
N THR A 314 19.45 8.53 31.20
CA THR A 314 18.52 8.19 30.12
C THR A 314 19.30 7.86 28.86
N GLU A 315 19.43 6.58 28.55
CA GLU A 315 19.95 6.11 27.28
C GLU A 315 18.86 6.06 26.21
N LYS A 316 19.25 6.33 24.97
CA LYS A 316 18.34 6.36 23.83
C LYS A 316 18.82 5.43 22.73
N ASN A 317 17.87 4.81 22.09
CA ASN A 317 18.10 4.08 20.86
C ASN A 317 16.97 4.40 19.88
N SER A 318 17.30 5.07 18.77
CA SER A 318 16.31 5.50 17.77
C SER A 318 16.46 4.70 16.49
N ALA A 319 15.35 4.14 16.00
CA ALA A 319 15.29 3.51 14.69
C ALA A 319 14.44 4.35 13.73
N LYS A 320 14.80 4.29 12.45
CA LYS A 320 14.07 4.91 11.34
C LYS A 320 13.86 3.87 10.26
N LEU A 321 12.69 3.93 9.63
CA LEU A 321 12.42 3.17 8.41
C LEU A 321 12.63 4.07 7.20
N GLU A 322 13.47 3.64 6.27
CA GLU A 322 13.64 4.20 4.95
C GLU A 322 12.99 3.28 3.92
N TYR A 323 12.04 3.79 3.13
CA TYR A 323 11.33 2.98 2.15
C TYR A 323 10.92 3.80 0.91
N GLY A 324 10.66 3.10 -0.18
CA GLY A 324 10.18 3.69 -1.42
C GLY A 324 10.55 2.88 -2.66
N ASN A 325 9.87 3.14 -3.75
CA ASN A 325 10.10 2.52 -5.04
C ASN A 325 11.15 3.27 -5.90
N ASP A 326 11.64 4.39 -5.41
CA ASP A 326 12.70 5.17 -6.03
C ASP A 326 13.88 5.28 -5.06
N PRO A 327 15.01 4.57 -5.30
CA PRO A 327 16.16 4.59 -4.40
C PRO A 327 16.80 5.97 -4.21
N ASP A 328 16.62 6.87 -5.20
CA ASP A 328 17.16 8.22 -5.16
C ASP A 328 16.24 9.20 -4.42
N ASN A 329 15.01 8.76 -4.08
CA ASN A 329 14.01 9.59 -3.41
C ASN A 329 13.13 8.73 -2.49
N THR A 330 13.74 8.24 -1.42
CA THR A 330 13.06 7.43 -0.40
C THR A 330 12.31 8.30 0.61
N THR A 331 11.37 7.70 1.31
CA THR A 331 10.70 8.29 2.48
C THR A 331 11.34 7.74 3.74
N VAL A 332 11.65 8.62 4.70
CA VAL A 332 12.18 8.22 6.01
C VAL A 332 11.16 8.55 7.11
N THR A 333 10.80 7.55 7.90
CA THR A 333 9.88 7.72 9.04
C THR A 333 10.56 7.30 10.34
N ASN A 334 10.24 8.01 11.43
CA ASN A 334 10.65 7.58 12.77
C ASN A 334 9.78 6.38 13.23
N THR A 335 10.26 5.62 14.21
CA THR A 335 9.44 4.64 14.93
C THR A 335 8.25 5.32 15.60
N LYS A 336 7.14 4.59 15.61
CA LYS A 336 5.97 4.94 16.44
C LYS A 336 6.22 4.62 17.90
#